data_3736e56a070d804431bf478cb1927869
#
_entry.id   3736e56a070d804431bf478cb1927869
#
_cell.length_a   1.000
_cell.length_b   1.000
_cell.length_c   1.000
_cell.angle_alpha   90.00
_cell.angle_beta   90.00
_cell.angle_gamma   90.00
#
_symmetry.space_group_name_H-M   'P 1'
#
loop_
_entity.id
_entity.type
_entity.pdbx_description
1 polymer ?
#
loop_
_entity_poly.entity_id
_entity_poly.type
_entity_poly.pdbx_seq_one_letter_code
_entity_poly.pdbx_strand_id
1 'polypeptide(L)'
;MFILAPLLALLVLGETPPVEASPVELWAGHHILRGMRHVPLHSDVLDEAENFVLAKVQRRGDRIELRQHFCRIENKPIKGVTVAFSHAAVSHMPTSTVIIDVVADGQAKIAPWEVDWGREDMDGDGKPGATLTVSGTFCSGDVYVSSQSHYTVERAQLDSNGLSGELQVVQKQQILGASGLCLRAMAGDSSETQRGTLAYRPVPAGTTCQSLAGKPWPVKAQKKADKP
;
A
#
# COMPACT_ATOMS: atom_id res chain seq x y z
N MET A 1 -45.40 64.54 -24.84
CA MET A 1 -45.73 63.12 -24.58
C MET A 1 -44.50 62.32 -24.98
N PHE A 2 -43.58 62.11 -24.04
CA PHE A 2 -42.32 61.44 -24.22
C PHE A 2 -42.49 59.99 -23.76
N ILE A 3 -42.29 59.05 -24.68
CA ILE A 3 -42.31 57.60 -24.38
C ILE A 3 -40.89 57.18 -24.09
N LEU A 4 -40.62 56.84 -22.81
CA LEU A 4 -39.39 56.17 -22.42
C LEU A 4 -39.52 54.65 -22.70
N ALA A 5 -38.65 54.15 -23.55
CA ALA A 5 -38.49 52.70 -23.75
C ALA A 5 -37.48 52.15 -22.69
N PRO A 6 -37.76 51.04 -22.02
CA PRO A 6 -36.79 50.42 -21.13
C PRO A 6 -35.78 49.58 -21.92
N LEU A 7 -34.49 49.83 -21.69
CA LEU A 7 -33.35 49.04 -22.16
C LEU A 7 -33.28 47.76 -21.34
N LEU A 8 -33.61 46.63 -21.93
CA LEU A 8 -33.44 45.31 -21.32
C LEU A 8 -32.00 44.87 -21.53
N ALA A 9 -31.16 44.94 -20.47
CA ALA A 9 -29.79 44.39 -20.49
C ALA A 9 -29.88 42.88 -20.36
N LEU A 10 -29.56 42.14 -21.41
CA LEU A 10 -29.34 40.67 -21.40
C LEU A 10 -28.03 40.38 -20.67
N LEU A 11 -28.12 39.88 -19.43
CA LEU A 11 -26.99 39.26 -18.73
C LEU A 11 -26.69 37.91 -19.39
N VAL A 12 -25.65 37.85 -20.21
CA VAL A 12 -25.09 36.59 -20.71
C VAL A 12 -24.31 35.98 -19.56
N LEU A 13 -24.92 35.01 -18.87
CA LEU A 13 -24.22 34.13 -17.94
C LEU A 13 -23.22 33.29 -18.76
N GLY A 14 -21.95 33.67 -18.71
CA GLY A 14 -20.88 32.90 -19.29
C GLY A 14 -20.79 31.55 -18.57
N GLU A 15 -21.19 30.47 -19.22
CA GLU A 15 -20.89 29.11 -18.75
C GLU A 15 -19.38 28.93 -18.75
N THR A 16 -18.81 28.75 -17.54
CA THR A 16 -17.43 28.32 -17.40
C THR A 16 -17.29 26.95 -18.08
N PRO A 17 -16.34 26.78 -19.02
CA PRO A 17 -16.16 25.50 -19.67
C PRO A 17 -15.86 24.43 -18.60
N PRO A 18 -16.39 23.19 -18.75
CA PRO A 18 -16.12 22.12 -17.84
C PRO A 18 -14.60 21.90 -17.78
N VAL A 19 -14.04 21.92 -16.57
CA VAL A 19 -12.63 21.57 -16.35
C VAL A 19 -12.47 20.13 -16.82
N GLU A 20 -11.83 19.95 -17.97
CA GLU A 20 -11.47 18.60 -18.46
C GLU A 20 -10.71 17.89 -17.35
N ALA A 21 -11.29 16.84 -16.83
CA ALA A 21 -10.63 16.00 -15.84
C ALA A 21 -9.38 15.40 -16.49
N SER A 22 -8.21 15.79 -16.02
CA SER A 22 -6.94 15.20 -16.47
C SER A 22 -7.05 13.68 -16.46
N PRO A 23 -6.55 12.98 -17.49
CA PRO A 23 -6.63 11.53 -17.56
C PRO A 23 -6.00 10.93 -16.30
N VAL A 24 -6.68 9.96 -15.69
CA VAL A 24 -6.20 9.28 -14.49
C VAL A 24 -4.92 8.53 -14.84
N GLU A 25 -3.80 9.00 -14.35
CA GLU A 25 -2.50 8.33 -14.48
C GLU A 25 -2.46 7.13 -13.52
N LEU A 26 -1.92 6.00 -13.97
CA LEU A 26 -1.74 4.80 -13.15
C LEU A 26 -0.26 4.53 -12.94
N TRP A 27 0.11 4.18 -11.71
CA TRP A 27 1.46 3.77 -11.36
C TRP A 27 1.45 2.39 -10.70
N ALA A 28 2.38 1.52 -11.11
CA ALA A 28 2.71 0.32 -10.35
C ALA A 28 3.78 0.64 -9.32
N GLY A 29 3.60 0.18 -8.09
CA GLY A 29 4.54 0.35 -6.99
C GLY A 29 5.05 -1.00 -6.49
N HIS A 30 6.29 -1.02 -6.02
CA HIS A 30 6.93 -2.16 -5.36
C HIS A 30 7.63 -1.69 -4.10
N HIS A 31 7.34 -2.35 -2.98
CA HIS A 31 8.02 -2.09 -1.70
C HIS A 31 8.75 -3.35 -1.27
N ILE A 32 9.99 -3.21 -0.85
CA ILE A 32 10.77 -4.27 -0.19
C ILE A 32 10.95 -3.85 1.25
N LEU A 33 10.57 -4.71 2.17
CA LEU A 33 10.62 -4.47 3.62
C LEU A 33 11.42 -5.57 4.29
N ARG A 34 12.23 -5.21 5.27
CA ARG A 34 13.00 -6.11 6.11
C ARG A 34 12.96 -5.66 7.55
N GLY A 35 12.74 -6.59 8.45
CA GLY A 35 12.72 -6.35 9.88
C GLY A 35 13.24 -7.55 10.66
N MET A 36 13.43 -7.36 11.95
CA MET A 36 13.72 -8.45 12.86
C MET A 36 12.44 -8.79 13.60
N ARG A 37 11.99 -10.03 13.46
CA ARG A 37 10.81 -10.55 14.14
C ARG A 37 11.24 -11.43 15.29
N HIS A 38 10.70 -11.17 16.48
CA HIS A 38 10.83 -12.07 17.59
C HIS A 38 9.92 -13.30 17.40
N VAL A 39 10.53 -14.48 17.42
CA VAL A 39 9.81 -15.76 17.33
C VAL A 39 9.94 -16.47 18.68
N PRO A 40 8.82 -16.80 19.35
CA PRO A 40 8.87 -17.53 20.61
C PRO A 40 9.73 -18.80 20.52
N LEU A 41 10.57 -19.05 21.52
CA LEU A 41 11.51 -20.19 21.60
C LEU A 41 12.66 -20.15 20.56
N HIS A 42 12.82 -19.07 19.82
CA HIS A 42 13.91 -18.88 18.87
C HIS A 42 14.56 -17.49 19.06
N SER A 43 15.77 -17.33 18.52
CA SER A 43 16.36 -16.01 18.36
C SER A 43 15.59 -15.20 17.34
N ASP A 44 15.70 -13.86 17.42
CA ASP A 44 15.14 -12.98 16.41
C ASP A 44 15.53 -13.43 14.99
N VAL A 45 14.59 -13.41 14.09
CA VAL A 45 14.77 -13.85 12.70
C VAL A 45 14.52 -12.70 11.74
N LEU A 46 15.26 -12.69 10.65
CA LEU A 46 15.03 -11.73 9.57
C LEU A 46 13.70 -12.05 8.90
N ASP A 47 12.79 -11.08 8.90
CA ASP A 47 11.55 -11.07 8.14
C ASP A 47 11.71 -10.19 6.90
N GLU A 48 11.35 -10.70 5.73
CA GLU A 48 11.38 -9.95 4.48
C GLU A 48 10.05 -10.10 3.77
N ALA A 49 9.44 -8.97 3.41
CA ALA A 49 8.20 -8.89 2.66
C ALA A 49 8.36 -8.04 1.41
N GLU A 50 7.66 -8.42 0.35
CA GLU A 50 7.55 -7.64 -0.88
C GLU A 50 6.07 -7.30 -1.13
N ASN A 51 5.76 -6.01 -1.27
CA ASN A 51 4.42 -5.52 -1.52
C ASN A 51 4.34 -4.99 -2.95
N PHE A 52 3.32 -5.40 -3.67
CA PHE A 52 3.03 -5.01 -5.04
C PHE A 52 1.72 -4.23 -5.05
N VAL A 53 1.79 -2.97 -5.42
CA VAL A 53 0.65 -2.04 -5.35
C VAL A 53 0.36 -1.40 -6.70
N LEU A 54 -0.90 -1.04 -6.93
CA LEU A 54 -1.33 -0.25 -8.06
C LEU A 54 -1.97 1.04 -7.53
N ALA A 55 -1.56 2.18 -8.05
CA ALA A 55 -1.97 3.49 -7.59
C ALA A 55 -2.61 4.31 -8.72
N LYS A 56 -3.75 4.95 -8.41
CA LYS A 56 -4.29 6.06 -9.21
C LYS A 56 -3.59 7.34 -8.79
N VAL A 57 -3.11 8.10 -9.76
CA VAL A 57 -2.32 9.31 -9.53
C VAL A 57 -3.15 10.52 -9.90
N GLN A 58 -3.21 11.50 -8.99
CA GLN A 58 -3.77 12.82 -9.24
C GLN A 58 -2.70 13.87 -9.00
N ARG A 59 -2.47 14.77 -9.97
CA ARG A 59 -1.53 15.88 -9.85
C ARG A 59 -2.28 17.19 -9.69
N ARG A 60 -1.85 18.01 -8.73
CA ARG A 60 -2.37 19.36 -8.48
C ARG A 60 -1.22 20.31 -8.20
N GLY A 61 -0.69 20.94 -9.25
CA GLY A 61 0.54 21.72 -9.15
C GLY A 61 1.70 20.85 -8.68
N ASP A 62 2.38 21.29 -7.62
CA ASP A 62 3.52 20.55 -7.03
C ASP A 62 3.11 19.41 -6.08
N ARG A 63 1.80 19.15 -5.96
CA ARG A 63 1.29 18.07 -5.12
C ARG A 63 0.78 16.90 -5.96
N ILE A 64 1.19 15.69 -5.56
CA ILE A 64 0.76 14.44 -6.16
C ILE A 64 0.06 13.61 -5.08
N GLU A 65 -1.11 13.08 -5.41
CA GLU A 65 -1.85 12.16 -4.59
C GLU A 65 -1.84 10.78 -5.26
N LEU A 66 -1.32 9.77 -4.55
CA LEU A 66 -1.36 8.38 -4.96
C LEU A 66 -2.41 7.66 -4.13
N ARG A 67 -3.52 7.28 -4.73
CA ARG A 67 -4.50 6.41 -4.11
C ARG A 67 -4.20 4.96 -4.50
N GLN A 68 -3.61 4.21 -3.59
CA GLN A 68 -3.06 2.89 -3.85
C GLN A 68 -3.83 1.77 -3.16
N HIS A 69 -3.82 0.60 -3.79
CA HIS A 69 -4.30 -0.66 -3.23
C HIS A 69 -3.26 -1.76 -3.49
N PHE A 70 -3.28 -2.77 -2.64
CA PHE A 70 -2.38 -3.91 -2.79
C PHE A 70 -2.92 -4.87 -3.86
N CYS A 71 -2.03 -5.34 -4.72
CA CYS A 71 -2.31 -6.39 -5.68
C CYS A 71 -1.79 -7.75 -5.21
N ARG A 72 -0.69 -7.74 -4.46
CA ARG A 72 -0.01 -8.93 -3.96
C ARG A 72 0.91 -8.57 -2.81
N ILE A 73 1.02 -9.47 -1.84
CA ILE A 73 2.01 -9.44 -0.76
C ILE A 73 2.72 -10.78 -0.75
N GLU A 74 4.04 -10.75 -0.73
CA GLU A 74 4.88 -11.93 -0.67
C GLU A 74 5.78 -11.85 0.57
N ASN A 75 5.59 -12.77 1.50
CA ASN A 75 6.44 -12.93 2.66
C ASN A 75 7.44 -14.05 2.37
N LYS A 76 8.71 -13.83 2.68
CA LYS A 76 9.69 -14.90 2.56
C LYS A 76 9.53 -15.94 3.65
N PRO A 77 9.74 -17.23 3.33
CA PRO A 77 9.71 -18.27 4.35
C PRO A 77 10.74 -18.00 5.46
N ILE A 78 10.31 -18.15 6.71
CA ILE A 78 11.17 -18.06 7.89
C ILE A 78 11.36 -19.45 8.45
N LYS A 79 12.57 -20.00 8.39
CA LYS A 79 12.93 -21.35 8.90
C LYS A 79 11.96 -22.46 8.43
N GLY A 80 11.54 -22.39 7.16
CA GLY A 80 10.66 -23.38 6.57
C GLY A 80 9.16 -23.16 6.87
N VAL A 81 8.81 -22.08 7.56
CA VAL A 81 7.43 -21.64 7.76
C VAL A 81 7.09 -20.56 6.75
N THR A 82 6.03 -20.73 6.00
CA THR A 82 5.45 -19.71 5.12
C THR A 82 4.22 -19.10 5.76
N VAL A 83 4.08 -17.79 5.61
CA VAL A 83 2.88 -17.03 6.02
C VAL A 83 2.39 -16.28 4.80
N ALA A 84 1.18 -16.55 4.37
CA ALA A 84 0.60 -15.93 3.19
C ALA A 84 -0.78 -15.35 3.50
N PHE A 85 -1.07 -14.18 2.93
CA PHE A 85 -2.42 -13.65 2.90
C PHE A 85 -3.27 -14.41 1.89
N SER A 86 -4.53 -14.66 2.20
CA SER A 86 -5.48 -15.14 1.20
C SER A 86 -5.64 -14.11 0.09
N HIS A 87 -6.00 -14.53 -1.12
CA HIS A 87 -6.31 -13.61 -2.20
C HIS A 87 -7.46 -12.67 -1.82
N ALA A 88 -8.46 -13.17 -1.08
CA ALA A 88 -9.56 -12.37 -0.58
C ALA A 88 -9.06 -11.29 0.39
N ALA A 89 -8.20 -11.64 1.35
CA ALA A 89 -7.61 -10.68 2.28
C ALA A 89 -6.87 -9.55 1.54
N VAL A 90 -6.03 -9.87 0.55
CA VAL A 90 -5.31 -8.86 -0.24
C VAL A 90 -6.26 -7.96 -1.03
N SER A 91 -7.31 -8.53 -1.64
CA SER A 91 -8.26 -7.77 -2.47
C SER A 91 -9.15 -6.82 -1.67
N HIS A 92 -9.39 -7.12 -0.40
CA HIS A 92 -10.19 -6.29 0.52
C HIS A 92 -9.34 -5.37 1.41
N MET A 93 -8.02 -5.36 1.20
CA MET A 93 -7.16 -4.43 1.91
C MET A 93 -7.59 -2.98 1.75
N PRO A 94 -7.57 -2.18 2.82
CA PRO A 94 -7.90 -0.77 2.75
C PRO A 94 -7.03 -0.05 1.71
N THR A 95 -7.69 0.77 0.89
CA THR A 95 -6.98 1.69 0.00
C THR A 95 -6.34 2.77 0.83
N SER A 96 -5.05 3.03 0.63
CA SER A 96 -4.34 4.12 1.29
C SER A 96 -4.04 5.26 0.32
N THR A 97 -3.95 6.47 0.87
CA THR A 97 -3.60 7.68 0.13
C THR A 97 -2.23 8.15 0.56
N VAL A 98 -1.32 8.26 -0.40
CA VAL A 98 0.04 8.79 -0.21
C VAL A 98 0.10 10.18 -0.82
N ILE A 99 0.47 11.16 -0.01
CA ILE A 99 0.61 12.56 -0.43
C ILE A 99 2.09 12.86 -0.64
N ILE A 100 2.42 13.39 -1.79
CA ILE A 100 3.77 13.73 -2.22
C ILE A 100 3.80 15.21 -2.58
N ASP A 101 4.63 15.98 -1.93
CA ASP A 101 4.95 17.35 -2.29
C ASP A 101 6.28 17.36 -3.06
N VAL A 102 6.23 17.80 -4.32
CA VAL A 102 7.41 17.90 -5.18
C VAL A 102 8.22 19.11 -4.75
N VAL A 103 9.50 18.89 -4.47
CA VAL A 103 10.46 19.92 -4.09
C VAL A 103 11.40 20.15 -5.28
N ALA A 104 12.20 21.22 -5.24
CA ALA A 104 13.20 21.47 -6.27
C ALA A 104 14.18 20.29 -6.44
N ASP A 105 14.81 20.21 -7.62
CA ASP A 105 15.88 19.25 -7.94
C ASP A 105 15.46 17.75 -7.88
N GLY A 106 14.18 17.44 -8.19
CA GLY A 106 13.70 16.08 -8.21
C GLY A 106 13.52 15.43 -6.84
N GLN A 107 13.68 16.18 -5.77
CA GLN A 107 13.36 15.71 -4.42
C GLN A 107 11.86 15.74 -4.18
N ALA A 108 11.39 14.82 -3.37
CA ALA A 108 10.00 14.77 -2.95
C ALA A 108 9.90 14.59 -1.43
N LYS A 109 8.91 15.25 -0.83
CA LYS A 109 8.51 15.01 0.55
C LYS A 109 7.23 14.17 0.54
N ILE A 110 7.25 13.07 1.25
CA ILE A 110 6.10 12.17 1.34
C ILE A 110 5.55 12.27 2.76
N ALA A 111 4.26 12.62 2.87
CA ALA A 111 3.59 12.61 4.15
C ALA A 111 3.46 11.17 4.66
N PRO A 112 3.64 10.92 5.97
CA PRO A 112 3.35 9.62 6.55
C PRO A 112 1.91 9.18 6.26
N TRP A 113 1.70 7.88 6.07
CA TRP A 113 0.37 7.32 5.89
C TRP A 113 0.19 6.04 6.69
N GLU A 114 -1.04 5.63 6.83
CA GLU A 114 -1.41 4.44 7.58
C GLU A 114 -2.20 3.47 6.72
N VAL A 115 -2.06 2.18 7.07
CA VAL A 115 -2.91 1.10 6.59
C VAL A 115 -3.39 0.36 7.82
N ASP A 116 -4.69 0.39 8.06
CA ASP A 116 -5.33 -0.24 9.20
C ASP A 116 -6.24 -1.39 8.73
N TRP A 117 -5.96 -2.59 9.23
CA TRP A 117 -6.82 -3.74 9.09
C TRP A 117 -7.56 -3.94 10.39
N GLY A 118 -8.83 -3.63 10.36
CA GLY A 118 -9.70 -3.72 11.51
C GLY A 118 -9.87 -5.15 12.05
N ARG A 119 -10.73 -5.24 13.05
CA ARG A 119 -11.11 -6.52 13.68
C ARG A 119 -12.32 -7.17 13.01
N GLU A 120 -12.97 -6.43 12.13
CA GLU A 120 -14.12 -6.92 11.36
C GLU A 120 -13.66 -8.00 10.36
N ASP A 121 -14.59 -8.84 9.91
CA ASP A 121 -14.34 -9.80 8.84
C ASP A 121 -14.02 -9.06 7.53
N MET A 122 -12.73 -8.86 7.27
CA MET A 122 -12.24 -8.02 6.16
C MET A 122 -12.25 -8.77 4.82
N ASP A 123 -12.15 -10.07 4.83
CA ASP A 123 -12.00 -10.92 3.64
C ASP A 123 -13.22 -11.79 3.36
N GLY A 124 -14.28 -11.68 4.17
CA GLY A 124 -15.58 -12.29 3.94
C GLY A 124 -15.59 -13.82 4.17
N ASP A 125 -14.67 -14.32 4.99
CA ASP A 125 -14.53 -15.75 5.27
C ASP A 125 -15.26 -16.21 6.55
N GLY A 126 -15.94 -15.28 7.23
CA GLY A 126 -16.66 -15.50 8.48
C GLY A 126 -15.75 -15.53 9.72
N LYS A 127 -14.51 -15.04 9.60
CA LYS A 127 -13.55 -14.90 10.69
C LYS A 127 -13.21 -13.43 10.96
N PRO A 128 -12.79 -13.09 12.18
CA PRO A 128 -12.44 -11.72 12.49
C PRO A 128 -11.11 -11.31 11.86
N GLY A 129 -11.03 -10.07 11.39
CA GLY A 129 -9.83 -9.48 10.80
C GLY A 129 -9.53 -9.99 9.41
N ALA A 130 -8.26 -10.19 9.11
CA ALA A 130 -7.76 -10.80 7.89
C ALA A 130 -7.20 -12.18 8.16
N THR A 131 -7.40 -13.14 7.26
CA THR A 131 -6.89 -14.48 7.38
C THR A 131 -5.52 -14.64 6.75
N LEU A 132 -4.58 -15.12 7.56
CA LEU A 132 -3.24 -15.54 7.15
C LEU A 132 -3.14 -17.05 7.19
N THR A 133 -2.77 -17.66 6.07
CA THR A 133 -2.46 -19.09 6.03
C THR A 133 -1.00 -19.32 6.41
N VAL A 134 -0.79 -20.12 7.44
CA VAL A 134 0.54 -20.54 7.91
C VAL A 134 0.77 -21.98 7.45
N SER A 135 1.89 -22.21 6.80
CA SER A 135 2.30 -23.56 6.38
C SER A 135 3.71 -23.85 6.90
N GLY A 136 3.82 -24.86 7.71
CA GLY A 136 5.09 -25.32 8.31
C GLY A 136 5.08 -26.82 8.57
N THR A 137 6.26 -27.38 8.84
CA THR A 137 6.42 -28.84 9.04
C THR A 137 5.67 -29.34 10.27
N PHE A 138 5.62 -28.55 11.34
CA PHE A 138 5.04 -28.96 12.62
C PHE A 138 3.68 -28.34 12.91
N CYS A 139 3.37 -27.23 12.24
CA CYS A 139 2.19 -26.45 12.54
C CYS A 139 1.71 -25.76 11.27
N SER A 140 0.47 -26.03 10.88
CA SER A 140 -0.15 -25.41 9.71
C SER A 140 -1.62 -25.09 10.01
N GLY A 141 -2.16 -24.10 9.31
CA GLY A 141 -3.54 -23.64 9.46
C GLY A 141 -3.66 -22.15 9.26
N ASP A 142 -4.71 -21.53 9.80
CA ASP A 142 -5.01 -20.13 9.61
C ASP A 142 -4.87 -19.35 10.92
N VAL A 143 -4.42 -18.12 10.82
CA VAL A 143 -4.34 -17.13 11.89
C VAL A 143 -5.14 -15.92 11.48
N TYR A 144 -5.97 -15.41 12.36
CA TYR A 144 -6.85 -14.27 12.14
C TYR A 144 -6.23 -13.06 12.81
N VAL A 145 -6.04 -11.97 12.07
CA VAL A 145 -5.26 -10.83 12.54
C VAL A 145 -5.94 -9.50 12.26
N SER A 146 -5.75 -8.54 13.17
CA SER A 146 -5.83 -7.11 12.85
C SER A 146 -4.43 -6.52 12.83
N SER A 147 -4.20 -5.48 12.04
CA SER A 147 -2.88 -4.88 11.90
C SER A 147 -3.00 -3.38 11.63
N GLN A 148 -2.16 -2.61 12.30
CA GLN A 148 -1.93 -1.19 12.04
C GLN A 148 -0.51 -1.01 11.55
N SER A 149 -0.35 -0.39 10.39
CA SER A 149 0.95 -0.13 9.78
C SER A 149 1.10 1.36 9.52
N HIS A 150 2.12 1.97 10.13
CA HIS A 150 2.50 3.36 9.91
C HIS A 150 3.73 3.43 9.02
N TYR A 151 3.59 4.11 7.90
CA TYR A 151 4.60 4.23 6.85
C TYR A 151 5.23 5.61 6.86
N THR A 152 6.56 5.67 6.80
CA THR A 152 7.34 6.90 6.61
C THR A 152 8.35 6.70 5.50
N VAL A 153 8.58 7.75 4.70
CA VAL A 153 9.55 7.72 3.61
C VAL A 153 10.59 8.80 3.80
N GLU A 154 11.84 8.40 3.71
CA GLU A 154 12.99 9.29 3.70
C GLU A 154 13.64 9.30 2.32
N ARG A 155 14.34 10.41 2.01
CA ARG A 155 15.13 10.52 0.77
C ARG A 155 14.37 10.13 -0.50
N ALA A 156 13.13 10.60 -0.60
CA ALA A 156 12.33 10.36 -1.78
C ALA A 156 12.83 11.20 -2.97
N GLN A 157 12.88 10.57 -4.13
CA GLN A 157 13.23 11.16 -5.41
C GLN A 157 12.13 10.90 -6.43
N LEU A 158 11.78 11.94 -7.16
CA LEU A 158 10.81 11.89 -8.25
C LEU A 158 11.50 12.36 -9.52
N ASP A 159 11.54 11.51 -10.53
CA ASP A 159 12.08 11.82 -11.85
C ASP A 159 11.09 11.46 -12.96
N SER A 160 11.53 11.55 -14.22
CA SER A 160 10.72 11.17 -15.38
C SER A 160 10.35 9.68 -15.41
N ASN A 161 11.05 8.83 -14.65
CA ASN A 161 10.82 7.39 -14.61
C ASN A 161 9.88 6.99 -13.46
N GLY A 162 9.62 7.88 -12.50
CA GLY A 162 8.73 7.64 -11.37
C GLY A 162 9.30 8.09 -10.04
N LEU A 163 8.83 7.47 -8.97
CA LEU A 163 9.18 7.77 -7.58
C LEU A 163 10.01 6.64 -6.99
N SER A 164 11.02 7.00 -6.19
CA SER A 164 11.76 6.06 -5.34
C SER A 164 12.06 6.68 -3.98
N GLY A 165 12.33 5.85 -2.96
CA GLY A 165 12.65 6.35 -1.64
C GLY A 165 12.99 5.23 -0.64
N GLU A 166 13.50 5.63 0.53
CA GLU A 166 13.74 4.74 1.65
C GLU A 166 12.50 4.68 2.52
N LEU A 167 12.04 3.48 2.81
CA LEU A 167 10.79 3.20 3.48
C LEU A 167 11.04 2.63 4.87
N GLN A 168 10.35 3.16 5.88
CA GLN A 168 10.22 2.56 7.19
C GLN A 168 8.75 2.30 7.49
N VAL A 169 8.46 1.14 8.05
CA VAL A 169 7.12 0.74 8.47
C VAL A 169 7.19 0.30 9.93
N VAL A 170 6.36 0.89 10.77
CA VAL A 170 6.08 0.40 12.12
C VAL A 170 4.76 -0.33 12.07
N GLN A 171 4.81 -1.64 12.28
CA GLN A 171 3.63 -2.50 12.22
C GLN A 171 3.31 -3.01 13.62
N LYS A 172 2.03 -2.94 14.00
CA LYS A 172 1.46 -3.58 15.18
C LYS A 172 0.42 -4.58 14.71
N GLN A 173 0.58 -5.83 15.09
CA GLN A 173 -0.31 -6.91 14.74
C GLN A 173 -0.91 -7.53 15.98
N GLN A 174 -2.23 -7.70 15.99
CA GLN A 174 -2.96 -8.37 17.05
C GLN A 174 -3.54 -9.68 16.53
N ILE A 175 -3.37 -10.76 17.29
CA ILE A 175 -3.94 -12.05 16.98
C ILE A 175 -5.38 -12.10 17.51
N LEU A 176 -6.34 -12.28 16.63
CA LEU A 176 -7.76 -12.37 16.95
C LEU A 176 -8.22 -13.81 17.14
N GLY A 177 -7.44 -14.76 16.62
CA GLY A 177 -7.71 -16.18 16.71
C GLY A 177 -6.82 -17.01 15.80
N ALA A 178 -6.93 -18.34 15.89
CA ALA A 178 -6.25 -19.26 15.00
C ALA A 178 -7.02 -20.59 14.89
N SER A 179 -6.85 -21.26 13.75
CA SER A 179 -7.33 -22.63 13.55
C SER A 179 -6.36 -23.62 14.21
N GLY A 180 -6.89 -24.59 14.95
CA GLY A 180 -6.08 -25.64 15.56
C GLY A 180 -5.31 -25.19 16.84
N LEU A 181 -4.97 -26.18 17.66
CA LEU A 181 -4.35 -25.97 18.98
C LEU A 181 -2.90 -25.46 18.88
N CYS A 182 -2.16 -25.96 17.90
CA CYS A 182 -0.76 -25.63 17.70
C CYS A 182 -0.59 -24.10 17.42
N LEU A 183 -1.33 -23.57 16.45
CA LEU A 183 -1.23 -22.14 16.10
C LEU A 183 -1.76 -21.26 17.23
N ARG A 184 -2.80 -21.67 17.96
CA ARG A 184 -3.28 -20.93 19.13
C ARG A 184 -2.25 -20.80 20.24
N ALA A 185 -1.39 -21.81 20.41
CA ALA A 185 -0.34 -21.79 21.42
C ALA A 185 0.89 -20.96 20.99
N MET A 186 1.10 -20.80 19.67
CA MET A 186 2.31 -20.16 19.13
C MET A 186 2.08 -18.74 18.61
N ALA A 187 0.86 -18.42 18.17
CA ALA A 187 0.54 -17.11 17.64
C ALA A 187 0.39 -16.10 18.81
N GLY A 188 1.08 -14.99 18.71
CA GLY A 188 1.04 -13.91 19.68
C GLY A 188 1.07 -12.54 18.98
N ASP A 189 0.60 -11.53 19.70
CA ASP A 189 0.67 -10.15 19.24
C ASP A 189 2.12 -9.76 18.98
N SER A 190 2.34 -8.93 17.98
CA SER A 190 3.68 -8.47 17.62
C SER A 190 3.70 -6.97 17.30
N SER A 191 4.86 -6.37 17.54
CA SER A 191 5.17 -5.02 17.09
C SER A 191 6.57 -5.05 16.51
N GLU A 192 6.71 -4.62 15.26
CA GLU A 192 7.99 -4.63 14.58
C GLU A 192 8.20 -3.36 13.77
N THR A 193 9.48 -3.03 13.58
CA THR A 193 9.90 -1.97 12.67
C THR A 193 10.62 -2.62 11.49
N GLN A 194 10.08 -2.40 10.31
CA GLN A 194 10.68 -2.84 9.07
C GLN A 194 11.26 -1.64 8.32
N ARG A 195 12.37 -1.86 7.64
CA ARG A 195 13.02 -0.85 6.79
C ARG A 195 13.25 -1.43 5.40
N GLY A 196 13.26 -0.54 4.43
CA GLY A 196 13.50 -0.96 3.06
C GLY A 196 13.40 0.17 2.06
N THR A 197 12.87 -0.14 0.91
CA THR A 197 12.76 0.81 -0.21
C THR A 197 11.42 0.68 -0.89
N LEU A 198 11.00 1.75 -1.52
CA LEU A 198 9.87 1.77 -2.43
C LEU A 198 10.29 2.31 -3.80
N ALA A 199 9.57 1.86 -4.82
CA ALA A 199 9.65 2.44 -6.15
C ALA A 199 8.27 2.38 -6.82
N TYR A 200 7.94 3.43 -7.58
CA TYR A 200 6.72 3.49 -8.39
C TYR A 200 7.09 3.92 -9.82
N ARG A 201 6.38 3.39 -10.80
CA ARG A 201 6.52 3.78 -12.21
C ARG A 201 5.16 3.89 -12.88
N PRO A 202 5.02 4.82 -13.84
CA PRO A 202 3.85 4.90 -14.69
C PRO A 202 3.62 3.58 -15.44
N VAL A 203 2.34 3.21 -15.56
CA VAL A 203 1.90 2.06 -16.36
C VAL A 203 0.75 2.48 -17.28
N PRO A 204 0.48 1.74 -18.36
CA PRO A 204 -0.60 2.06 -19.27
C PRO A 204 -1.96 2.21 -18.58
N ALA A 205 -2.78 3.12 -19.10
CA ALA A 205 -4.17 3.26 -18.66
C ALA A 205 -4.91 1.92 -18.82
N GLY A 206 -5.79 1.60 -17.86
CA GLY A 206 -6.51 0.31 -17.84
C GLY A 206 -5.73 -0.86 -17.25
N THR A 207 -4.47 -0.67 -16.81
CA THR A 207 -3.75 -1.69 -16.06
C THR A 207 -4.51 -2.04 -14.78
N THR A 208 -4.63 -3.33 -14.48
CA THR A 208 -5.28 -3.87 -13.29
C THR A 208 -4.37 -4.90 -12.60
N CYS A 209 -4.60 -5.19 -11.31
CA CYS A 209 -3.90 -6.27 -10.63
C CYS A 209 -4.00 -7.59 -11.39
N GLN A 210 -5.18 -7.90 -11.93
CA GLN A 210 -5.42 -9.12 -12.69
C GLN A 210 -4.62 -9.14 -14.00
N SER A 211 -4.49 -8.01 -14.70
CA SER A 211 -3.69 -7.92 -15.93
C SER A 211 -2.19 -8.10 -15.70
N LEU A 212 -1.73 -7.89 -14.46
CA LEU A 212 -0.34 -8.07 -14.02
C LEU A 212 -0.10 -9.44 -13.36
N ALA A 213 -1.15 -10.21 -13.08
CA ALA A 213 -1.01 -11.53 -12.45
C ALA A 213 -0.18 -12.47 -13.34
N GLY A 214 0.77 -13.20 -12.74
CA GLY A 214 1.64 -14.14 -13.44
C GLY A 214 2.69 -13.51 -14.36
N LYS A 215 2.78 -12.18 -14.41
CA LYS A 215 3.78 -11.45 -15.19
C LYS A 215 4.86 -10.83 -14.29
N PRO A 216 6.05 -10.52 -14.84
CA PRO A 216 7.01 -9.68 -14.14
C PRO A 216 6.37 -8.35 -13.75
N TRP A 217 6.57 -7.94 -12.48
CA TRP A 217 6.04 -6.66 -12.02
C TRP A 217 6.74 -5.49 -12.72
N PRO A 218 6.03 -4.43 -13.14
CA PRO A 218 6.58 -3.37 -14.01
C PRO A 218 7.73 -2.56 -13.39
N VAL A 219 7.85 -2.59 -12.07
CA VAL A 219 8.88 -1.87 -11.32
C VAL A 219 9.48 -2.78 -10.26
N LYS A 220 10.78 -2.58 -9.97
CA LYS A 220 11.47 -3.24 -8.86
C LYS A 220 12.13 -2.18 -7.99
N ALA A 221 11.77 -2.13 -6.71
CA ALA A 221 12.53 -1.40 -5.70
C ALA A 221 13.94 -2.01 -5.59
N GLN A 222 14.93 -1.17 -5.37
CA GLN A 222 16.31 -1.65 -5.20
C GLN A 222 16.49 -2.18 -3.77
N LYS A 223 17.02 -3.39 -3.63
CA LYS A 223 17.46 -3.86 -2.32
C LYS A 223 18.61 -2.97 -1.86
N LYS A 224 18.45 -2.33 -0.70
CA LYS A 224 19.57 -1.62 -0.08
C LYS A 224 20.62 -2.65 0.24
N ALA A 225 21.86 -2.42 -0.22
CA ALA A 225 22.98 -3.28 0.17
C ALA A 225 23.12 -3.17 1.70
N ASP A 226 23.08 -4.31 2.37
CA ASP A 226 23.40 -4.37 3.79
C ASP A 226 24.85 -3.83 3.92
N LYS A 227 24.99 -2.62 4.49
CA LYS A 227 26.32 -2.20 4.93
C LYS A 227 26.68 -3.09 6.11
N PRO A 228 27.86 -3.75 6.08
CA PRO A 228 28.34 -4.56 7.18
C PRO A 228 28.47 -3.74 8.46
#